data_b9dc35797a8a6cabefe76f4686fc202e
#
_entry.id   b9dc35797a8a6cabefe76f4686fc202e
#
_cell.length_a   1.000
_cell.length_b   1.000
_cell.length_c   1.000
_cell.angle_alpha   90.00
_cell.angle_beta   90.00
_cell.angle_gamma   90.00
#
_symmetry.space_group_name_H-M   'P 1'
#
loop_
_entity.id
_entity.type
_entity.pdbx_description
1 polymer ?
#
loop_
_entity_poly.entity_id
_entity_poly.type
_entity_poly.pdbx_seq_one_letter_code
_entity_poly.pdbx_strand_id
1 'polypeptide(L)'
;MQVNASQLISLLLAYVPQRLPVIVSGRPGVGKSDIVEQVANELDHELLISHPVVEDPTDSKGLPFAAADGQSARFLPFGDLERALQARKRPLIWFLDDLGQAAPSVQAAKMQLLLARRIGEHKLPDNVTFLAATNRRKDNAGVSGILDPLMDRFATHVELVADIQEWTSWALTHGVPAELVAFLRFRPDLLSAQKAAGDISKSPSPRSWNFVARTMGVVPKDLELISYAGSVGEGAAKELMAFIGIYRELPSPDAILAAPDAAAIPTAPSALYAISAALAMYAKESNLARVLVYVNRLIDAGCAEFAALLVTDAVRKTPALASTHDFIRECTGAESRIGKLIHG
;
A
#
# COMPACT_ATOMS: atom_id res chain seq x y z
N MET A 1 0.98 -15.77 -9.67
CA MET A 1 -0.26 -15.72 -8.88
C MET A 1 -0.42 -14.33 -8.33
N GLN A 2 -1.65 -13.76 -8.37
CA GLN A 2 -1.93 -12.44 -7.83
C GLN A 2 -2.22 -12.51 -6.33
N VAL A 3 -1.74 -11.52 -5.58
CA VAL A 3 -1.93 -11.37 -4.13
C VAL A 3 -2.27 -9.92 -3.80
N ASN A 4 -3.06 -9.71 -2.74
CA ASN A 4 -3.27 -8.40 -2.14
C ASN A 4 -2.19 -8.09 -1.08
N ALA A 5 -2.27 -6.91 -0.44
CA ALA A 5 -1.26 -6.47 0.53
C ALA A 5 -1.16 -7.40 1.75
N SER A 6 -2.27 -7.76 2.38
CA SER A 6 -2.29 -8.65 3.56
C SER A 6 -1.74 -10.04 3.25
N GLN A 7 -2.08 -10.59 2.08
CA GLN A 7 -1.55 -11.88 1.63
C GLN A 7 -0.04 -11.81 1.40
N LEU A 8 0.46 -10.71 0.79
CA LEU A 8 1.89 -10.51 0.59
C LEU A 8 2.63 -10.38 1.90
N ILE A 9 2.11 -9.58 2.85
CA ILE A 9 2.71 -9.44 4.19
C ILE A 9 2.81 -10.80 4.86
N SER A 10 1.72 -11.58 4.92
CA SER A 10 1.69 -12.90 5.54
C SER A 10 2.70 -13.86 4.89
N LEU A 11 2.82 -13.83 3.56
CA LEU A 11 3.78 -14.64 2.82
C LEU A 11 5.23 -14.23 3.18
N LEU A 12 5.54 -12.94 3.19
CA LEU A 12 6.88 -12.45 3.51
C LEU A 12 7.25 -12.74 4.97
N LEU A 13 6.33 -12.60 5.93
CA LEU A 13 6.54 -12.95 7.34
C LEU A 13 6.87 -14.44 7.52
N ALA A 14 6.35 -15.33 6.66
CA ALA A 14 6.69 -16.75 6.69
C ALA A 14 8.02 -17.06 6.00
N TYR A 15 8.35 -16.39 4.89
CA TYR A 15 9.51 -16.73 4.06
C TYR A 15 10.82 -16.09 4.55
N VAL A 16 10.76 -14.84 5.05
CA VAL A 16 11.96 -14.11 5.49
C VAL A 16 12.70 -14.81 6.62
N PRO A 17 12.05 -15.31 7.69
CA PRO A 17 12.75 -16.06 8.75
C PRO A 17 13.41 -17.36 8.26
N GLN A 18 12.86 -17.96 7.19
CA GLN A 18 13.43 -19.15 6.54
C GLN A 18 14.53 -18.81 5.53
N ARG A 19 14.81 -17.51 5.33
CA ARG A 19 15.81 -17.02 4.38
C ARG A 19 15.50 -17.42 2.92
N LEU A 20 14.23 -17.60 2.61
CA LEU A 20 13.76 -17.90 1.27
C LEU A 20 13.58 -16.60 0.47
N PRO A 21 14.28 -16.44 -0.66
CA PRO A 21 14.16 -15.22 -1.46
C PRO A 21 12.83 -15.16 -2.20
N VAL A 22 12.20 -13.98 -2.18
CA VAL A 22 10.91 -13.72 -2.83
C VAL A 22 11.05 -12.58 -3.82
N ILE A 23 10.44 -12.73 -5.00
CA ILE A 23 10.29 -11.63 -5.96
C ILE A 23 8.84 -11.23 -6.10
N VAL A 24 8.60 -9.92 -6.00
CA VAL A 24 7.27 -9.30 -6.11
C VAL A 24 7.20 -8.47 -7.39
N SER A 25 6.34 -8.87 -8.32
CA SER A 25 5.98 -8.03 -9.46
C SER A 25 4.72 -7.21 -9.14
N GLY A 26 4.54 -6.08 -9.82
CA GLY A 26 3.32 -5.28 -9.66
C GLY A 26 3.44 -3.92 -10.33
N ARG A 27 2.31 -3.23 -10.48
CA ARG A 27 2.29 -1.88 -11.09
C ARG A 27 3.18 -0.90 -10.33
N PRO A 28 3.75 0.11 -11.02
CA PRO A 28 4.38 1.22 -10.33
C PRO A 28 3.43 1.88 -9.32
N GLY A 29 3.92 2.16 -8.11
CA GLY A 29 3.14 2.83 -7.06
C GLY A 29 2.07 1.98 -6.37
N VAL A 30 2.09 0.64 -6.52
CA VAL A 30 1.14 -0.27 -5.84
C VAL A 30 1.48 -0.53 -4.37
N GLY A 31 2.68 -0.13 -3.90
CA GLY A 31 3.10 -0.29 -2.49
C GLY A 31 4.11 -1.42 -2.24
N LYS A 32 4.82 -1.91 -3.27
CA LYS A 32 5.78 -3.03 -3.11
C LYS A 32 6.85 -2.74 -2.04
N SER A 33 7.51 -1.59 -2.14
CA SER A 33 8.61 -1.20 -1.24
C SER A 33 8.08 -0.89 0.16
N ASP A 34 6.91 -0.24 0.27
CA ASP A 34 6.29 0.07 1.56
C ASP A 34 5.95 -1.20 2.36
N ILE A 35 5.47 -2.26 1.67
CA ILE A 35 5.17 -3.55 2.29
C ILE A 35 6.46 -4.24 2.79
N VAL A 36 7.53 -4.19 2.01
CA VAL A 36 8.82 -4.76 2.44
C VAL A 36 9.34 -4.04 3.68
N GLU A 37 9.23 -2.71 3.73
CA GLU A 37 9.60 -1.91 4.91
C GLU A 37 8.76 -2.27 6.13
N GLN A 38 7.44 -2.42 5.95
CA GLN A 38 6.54 -2.86 7.03
C GLN A 38 6.95 -4.23 7.58
N VAL A 39 7.22 -5.21 6.71
CA VAL A 39 7.65 -6.55 7.11
C VAL A 39 9.01 -6.52 7.82
N ALA A 40 9.94 -5.70 7.35
CA ALA A 40 11.24 -5.55 8.02
C ALA A 40 11.08 -5.01 9.45
N ASN A 41 10.21 -4.01 9.63
CA ASN A 41 9.90 -3.44 10.94
C ASN A 41 9.21 -4.47 11.86
N GLU A 42 8.24 -5.22 11.34
CA GLU A 42 7.48 -6.21 12.12
C GLU A 42 8.38 -7.38 12.58
N LEU A 43 9.34 -7.79 11.75
CA LEU A 43 10.31 -8.84 12.07
C LEU A 43 11.54 -8.33 12.87
N ASP A 44 11.65 -7.04 13.14
CA ASP A 44 12.83 -6.40 13.73
C ASP A 44 14.12 -6.67 12.93
N HIS A 45 14.01 -6.62 11.60
CA HIS A 45 15.14 -6.79 10.68
C HIS A 45 15.66 -5.44 10.20
N GLU A 46 16.97 -5.35 9.97
CA GLU A 46 17.55 -4.23 9.23
C GLU A 46 17.11 -4.32 7.75
N LEU A 47 16.78 -3.18 7.13
CA LEU A 47 16.43 -3.11 5.72
C LEU A 47 17.54 -2.39 4.95
N LEU A 48 18.08 -3.07 3.93
CA LEU A 48 19.00 -2.52 2.97
C LEU A 48 18.31 -2.49 1.60
N ILE A 49 18.04 -1.31 1.09
CA ILE A 49 17.40 -1.13 -0.23
C ILE A 49 18.48 -0.79 -1.24
N SER A 50 18.61 -1.62 -2.27
CA SER A 50 19.44 -1.38 -3.46
C SER A 50 18.54 -1.12 -4.67
N HIS A 51 19.02 -0.29 -5.58
CA HIS A 51 18.36 0.00 -6.83
C HIS A 51 19.21 -0.48 -8.03
N PRO A 52 19.13 -1.77 -8.40
CA PRO A 52 19.95 -2.36 -9.45
C PRO A 52 19.86 -1.64 -10.81
N VAL A 53 18.81 -0.87 -11.04
CA VAL A 53 18.62 -0.08 -12.26
C VAL A 53 19.69 1.01 -12.46
N VAL A 54 20.29 1.51 -11.37
CA VAL A 54 21.34 2.54 -11.40
C VAL A 54 22.72 1.99 -11.04
N GLU A 55 22.83 0.68 -10.78
CA GLU A 55 24.10 0.05 -10.44
C GLU A 55 24.94 -0.33 -11.67
N ASP A 56 26.25 -0.38 -11.46
CA ASP A 56 27.22 -1.06 -12.33
C ASP A 56 27.53 -2.47 -11.79
N PRO A 57 27.91 -3.45 -12.62
CA PRO A 57 28.32 -4.79 -12.15
C PRO A 57 29.43 -4.77 -11.07
N THR A 58 30.26 -3.73 -11.03
CA THR A 58 31.32 -3.55 -10.02
C THR A 58 30.76 -3.23 -8.64
N ASP A 59 29.59 -2.60 -8.54
CA ASP A 59 28.93 -2.34 -7.25
C ASP A 59 28.63 -3.64 -6.49
N SER A 60 28.34 -4.70 -7.22
CA SER A 60 28.11 -6.02 -6.61
C SER A 60 29.42 -6.75 -6.25
N LYS A 61 30.55 -6.50 -6.93
CA LYS A 61 31.80 -7.22 -6.75
C LYS A 61 32.79 -6.53 -5.81
N GLY A 62 32.70 -5.24 -5.69
CA GLY A 62 33.71 -4.39 -5.06
C GLY A 62 34.71 -3.81 -6.06
N LEU A 63 35.59 -2.95 -5.58
CA LEU A 63 36.63 -2.32 -6.38
C LEU A 63 37.93 -3.14 -6.32
N PRO A 64 38.60 -3.41 -7.44
CA PRO A 64 39.86 -4.10 -7.44
C PRO A 64 41.00 -3.18 -6.93
N PHE A 65 41.75 -3.67 -5.96
CA PHE A 65 42.95 -2.99 -5.44
C PHE A 65 44.15 -3.94 -5.54
N ALA A 66 45.31 -3.39 -5.86
CA ALA A 66 46.55 -4.14 -5.82
C ALA A 66 46.80 -4.66 -4.40
N ALA A 67 47.09 -5.93 -4.26
CA ALA A 67 47.55 -6.50 -2.99
C ALA A 67 48.96 -5.98 -2.64
N ALA A 68 49.33 -6.12 -1.36
CA ALA A 68 50.63 -5.63 -0.86
C ALA A 68 51.85 -6.27 -1.54
N ASP A 69 51.66 -7.46 -2.15
CA ASP A 69 52.69 -8.19 -2.91
C ASP A 69 52.93 -7.60 -4.32
N GLY A 70 52.07 -6.70 -4.78
CA GLY A 70 52.14 -6.10 -6.13
C GLY A 70 51.93 -7.09 -7.28
N GLN A 71 51.61 -8.35 -7.02
CA GLN A 71 51.44 -9.43 -8.02
C GLN A 71 50.00 -9.90 -8.15
N SER A 72 49.15 -9.51 -7.22
CA SER A 72 47.73 -9.89 -7.21
C SER A 72 46.83 -8.67 -6.97
N ALA A 73 45.51 -8.81 -7.23
CA ALA A 73 44.50 -7.83 -6.87
C ALA A 73 43.41 -8.47 -6.02
N ARG A 74 42.90 -7.72 -5.06
CA ARG A 74 41.73 -8.09 -4.24
C ARG A 74 40.59 -7.15 -4.49
N PHE A 75 39.38 -7.66 -4.45
CA PHE A 75 38.19 -6.83 -4.49
C PHE A 75 37.84 -6.35 -3.09
N LEU A 76 37.84 -5.04 -2.89
CA LEU A 76 37.39 -4.43 -1.64
C LEU A 76 35.89 -4.14 -1.72
N PRO A 77 35.08 -4.68 -0.81
CA PRO A 77 33.64 -4.41 -0.78
C PRO A 77 33.43 -2.94 -0.41
N PHE A 78 32.41 -2.34 -1.00
CA PHE A 78 31.94 -0.99 -0.69
C PHE A 78 30.42 -0.92 -0.78
N GLY A 79 29.81 0.18 -0.29
CA GLY A 79 28.40 0.45 -0.39
C GLY A 79 27.54 -0.66 0.23
N ASP A 80 26.60 -1.17 -0.53
CA ASP A 80 25.62 -2.16 -0.08
C ASP A 80 26.25 -3.50 0.26
N LEU A 81 27.27 -3.93 -0.50
CA LEU A 81 27.99 -5.18 -0.21
C LEU A 81 28.72 -5.07 1.13
N GLU A 82 29.38 -3.98 1.42
CA GLU A 82 30.06 -3.75 2.70
C GLU A 82 29.06 -3.79 3.86
N ARG A 83 27.93 -3.08 3.75
CA ARG A 83 26.85 -3.10 4.75
C ARG A 83 26.34 -4.52 4.99
N ALA A 84 26.07 -5.26 3.93
CA ALA A 84 25.58 -6.63 4.03
C ALA A 84 26.60 -7.57 4.71
N LEU A 85 27.90 -7.42 4.45
CA LEU A 85 28.97 -8.19 5.10
C LEU A 85 29.11 -7.87 6.59
N GLN A 86 28.75 -6.65 6.99
CA GLN A 86 28.79 -6.20 8.40
C GLN A 86 27.53 -6.58 9.19
N ALA A 87 26.47 -7.06 8.55
CA ALA A 87 25.18 -7.41 9.15
C ALA A 87 25.27 -8.67 10.06
N ARG A 88 26.11 -8.64 11.08
CA ARG A 88 26.35 -9.82 11.96
C ARG A 88 25.49 -9.82 13.23
N LYS A 89 25.00 -8.65 13.64
CA LYS A 89 24.32 -8.48 14.94
C LYS A 89 22.80 -8.56 14.82
N ARG A 90 22.23 -8.15 13.70
CA ARG A 90 20.80 -8.09 13.44
C ARG A 90 20.50 -8.74 12.08
N PRO A 91 19.42 -9.52 11.93
CA PRO A 91 19.01 -10.03 10.63
C PRO A 91 18.78 -8.89 9.63
N LEU A 92 19.17 -9.11 8.38
CA LEU A 92 19.12 -8.13 7.31
C LEU A 92 18.23 -8.63 6.17
N ILE A 93 17.27 -7.80 5.75
CA ILE A 93 16.61 -7.94 4.46
C ILE A 93 17.38 -7.09 3.46
N TRP A 94 17.96 -7.73 2.44
CA TRP A 94 18.51 -7.03 1.28
C TRP A 94 17.45 -7.00 0.17
N PHE A 95 16.85 -5.83 -0.01
CA PHE A 95 15.79 -5.60 -0.96
C PHE A 95 16.32 -5.00 -2.26
N LEU A 96 16.16 -5.74 -3.37
CA LEU A 96 16.56 -5.35 -4.72
C LEU A 96 15.33 -4.72 -5.41
N ASP A 97 15.19 -3.40 -5.30
CA ASP A 97 14.06 -2.71 -5.91
C ASP A 97 14.31 -2.45 -7.40
N ASP A 98 13.25 -2.54 -8.21
CA ASP A 98 13.28 -2.37 -9.66
C ASP A 98 14.26 -3.31 -10.40
N LEU A 99 14.47 -4.54 -9.90
CA LEU A 99 15.43 -5.51 -10.44
C LEU A 99 15.21 -5.81 -11.94
N GLY A 100 13.98 -5.84 -12.42
CA GLY A 100 13.65 -6.10 -13.83
C GLY A 100 13.94 -4.96 -14.79
N GLN A 101 14.26 -3.76 -14.28
CA GLN A 101 14.73 -2.61 -15.07
C GLN A 101 16.25 -2.56 -15.17
N ALA A 102 16.96 -3.34 -14.36
CA ALA A 102 18.42 -3.39 -14.36
C ALA A 102 18.98 -3.98 -15.67
N ALA A 103 20.17 -3.52 -16.04
CA ALA A 103 20.90 -4.10 -17.17
C ALA A 103 21.17 -5.60 -16.96
N PRO A 104 21.16 -6.43 -18.02
CA PRO A 104 21.41 -7.87 -17.89
C PRO A 104 22.74 -8.21 -17.19
N SER A 105 23.77 -7.40 -17.36
CA SER A 105 25.07 -7.55 -16.68
C SER A 105 24.99 -7.38 -15.17
N VAL A 106 24.17 -6.44 -14.70
CA VAL A 106 23.88 -6.23 -13.27
C VAL A 106 23.07 -7.39 -12.72
N GLN A 107 22.02 -7.82 -13.44
CA GLN A 107 21.22 -8.98 -13.05
C GLN A 107 22.11 -10.25 -12.94
N ALA A 108 23.05 -10.45 -13.88
CA ALA A 108 24.00 -11.57 -13.84
C ALA A 108 24.91 -11.51 -12.59
N ALA A 109 25.36 -10.32 -12.19
CA ALA A 109 26.14 -10.16 -10.97
C ALA A 109 25.33 -10.53 -9.71
N LYS A 110 24.06 -10.15 -9.64
CA LYS A 110 23.15 -10.52 -8.52
C LYS A 110 22.84 -12.02 -8.44
N MET A 111 22.92 -12.75 -9.57
CA MET A 111 22.70 -14.21 -9.57
C MET A 111 23.64 -14.97 -8.64
N GLN A 112 24.91 -14.58 -8.59
CA GLN A 112 25.90 -15.22 -7.70
C GLN A 112 25.59 -14.95 -6.23
N LEU A 113 25.19 -13.72 -5.90
CA LEU A 113 24.78 -13.32 -4.54
C LEU A 113 23.59 -14.14 -4.04
N LEU A 114 22.55 -14.27 -4.85
CA LEU A 114 21.32 -14.96 -4.48
C LEU A 114 21.53 -16.46 -4.24
N LEU A 115 22.27 -17.13 -5.11
CA LEU A 115 22.45 -18.59 -5.03
C LEU A 115 23.59 -18.98 -4.08
N ALA A 116 24.79 -18.46 -4.35
CA ALA A 116 25.98 -18.86 -3.63
C ALA A 116 26.18 -18.12 -2.28
N ARG A 117 25.36 -17.10 -2.03
CA ARG A 117 25.47 -16.22 -0.86
C ARG A 117 26.89 -15.68 -0.69
N ARG A 118 27.54 -15.46 -1.82
CA ARG A 118 28.89 -14.93 -1.92
C ARG A 118 29.11 -14.22 -3.22
N ILE A 119 30.09 -13.34 -3.24
CA ILE A 119 30.60 -12.76 -4.47
C ILE A 119 32.13 -12.71 -4.38
N GLY A 120 32.80 -13.28 -5.37
CA GLY A 120 34.25 -13.45 -5.30
C GLY A 120 34.65 -14.18 -4.00
N GLU A 121 35.54 -13.54 -3.22
CA GLU A 121 36.02 -14.05 -1.93
C GLU A 121 35.08 -13.72 -0.75
N HIS A 122 34.13 -12.81 -0.92
CA HIS A 122 33.26 -12.32 0.17
C HIS A 122 32.04 -13.22 0.33
N LYS A 123 31.93 -13.90 1.47
CA LYS A 123 30.75 -14.68 1.85
C LYS A 123 29.84 -13.85 2.73
N LEU A 124 28.56 -13.75 2.34
CA LEU A 124 27.54 -13.06 3.13
C LEU A 124 27.27 -13.79 4.45
N PRO A 125 26.96 -13.07 5.52
CA PRO A 125 26.44 -13.64 6.75
C PRO A 125 25.16 -14.46 6.51
N ASP A 126 24.96 -15.49 7.34
CA ASP A 126 23.79 -16.38 7.18
C ASP A 126 22.45 -15.70 7.50
N ASN A 127 22.46 -14.57 8.21
CA ASN A 127 21.28 -13.79 8.59
C ASN A 127 20.83 -12.76 7.55
N VAL A 128 21.35 -12.77 6.32
CA VAL A 128 20.89 -11.94 5.20
C VAL A 128 19.84 -12.68 4.41
N THR A 129 18.68 -12.06 4.18
CA THR A 129 17.60 -12.58 3.32
C THR A 129 17.40 -11.63 2.15
N PHE A 130 17.21 -12.18 0.94
CA PHE A 130 16.95 -11.37 -0.26
C PHE A 130 15.47 -11.28 -0.55
N LEU A 131 15.00 -10.06 -0.78
CA LEU A 131 13.72 -9.79 -1.44
C LEU A 131 13.99 -8.98 -2.70
N ALA A 132 13.12 -9.08 -3.70
CA ALA A 132 13.21 -8.28 -4.90
C ALA A 132 11.85 -7.76 -5.34
N ALA A 133 11.85 -6.62 -6.02
CA ALA A 133 10.67 -6.11 -6.69
C ALA A 133 10.96 -5.79 -8.16
N THR A 134 9.92 -5.86 -8.98
CA THR A 134 9.96 -5.44 -10.38
C THR A 134 8.62 -4.88 -10.80
N ASN A 135 8.62 -4.01 -11.80
CA ASN A 135 7.40 -3.64 -12.49
C ASN A 135 7.05 -4.67 -13.56
N ARG A 136 5.79 -4.70 -14.02
CA ARG A 136 5.36 -5.64 -15.05
C ARG A 136 5.75 -5.13 -16.44
N ARG A 137 6.09 -6.01 -17.36
CA ARG A 137 6.42 -5.62 -18.74
C ARG A 137 5.30 -4.85 -19.43
N LYS A 138 4.04 -5.23 -19.17
CA LYS A 138 2.84 -4.59 -19.75
C LYS A 138 2.59 -3.16 -19.27
N ASP A 139 3.27 -2.71 -18.23
CA ASP A 139 3.10 -1.35 -17.68
C ASP A 139 4.00 -0.30 -18.36
N ASN A 140 4.80 -0.69 -19.37
CA ASN A 140 5.75 0.18 -20.09
C ASN A 140 6.70 0.96 -19.17
N ALA A 141 7.06 0.36 -18.03
CA ALA A 141 7.88 0.98 -16.99
C ALA A 141 9.39 0.77 -17.21
N GLY A 142 9.84 0.65 -18.46
CA GLY A 142 11.26 0.42 -18.80
C GLY A 142 11.78 -0.98 -18.44
N VAL A 143 10.88 -1.96 -18.25
CA VAL A 143 11.25 -3.32 -17.84
C VAL A 143 11.76 -4.10 -19.05
N SER A 144 13.06 -4.42 -19.07
CA SER A 144 13.68 -5.34 -20.06
C SER A 144 13.32 -6.81 -19.76
N GLY A 145 12.92 -7.10 -18.54
CA GLY A 145 12.59 -8.43 -18.01
C GLY A 145 13.67 -8.91 -17.04
N ILE A 146 13.39 -10.05 -16.41
CA ILE A 146 14.33 -10.72 -15.52
C ILE A 146 14.87 -11.93 -16.28
N LEU A 147 16.19 -12.17 -16.17
CA LEU A 147 16.82 -13.33 -16.74
C LEU A 147 16.23 -14.60 -16.13
N ASP A 148 15.83 -15.59 -16.96
CA ASP A 148 15.26 -16.85 -16.48
C ASP A 148 16.13 -17.54 -15.42
N PRO A 149 17.47 -17.62 -15.57
CA PRO A 149 18.32 -18.19 -14.53
C PRO A 149 18.29 -17.39 -13.21
N LEU A 150 17.99 -16.10 -13.23
CA LEU A 150 17.82 -15.29 -12.04
C LEU A 150 16.47 -15.56 -11.38
N MET A 151 15.40 -15.72 -12.17
CA MET A 151 14.07 -16.09 -11.67
C MET A 151 14.09 -17.41 -10.91
N ASP A 152 14.81 -18.42 -11.40
CA ASP A 152 14.92 -19.74 -10.75
C ASP A 152 15.59 -19.71 -9.37
N ARG A 153 16.18 -18.58 -8.99
CA ARG A 153 16.82 -18.40 -7.67
C ARG A 153 15.88 -17.86 -6.61
N PHE A 154 14.71 -17.39 -7.02
CA PHE A 154 13.66 -16.99 -6.08
C PHE A 154 12.78 -18.19 -5.72
N ALA A 155 12.53 -18.37 -4.44
CA ALA A 155 11.67 -19.44 -3.94
C ALA A 155 10.21 -19.28 -4.38
N THR A 156 9.79 -18.03 -4.59
CA THR A 156 8.46 -17.74 -5.16
C THR A 156 8.43 -16.39 -5.87
N HIS A 157 7.51 -16.30 -6.84
CA HIS A 157 7.13 -15.08 -7.54
C HIS A 157 5.64 -14.83 -7.38
N VAL A 158 5.28 -13.64 -6.91
CA VAL A 158 3.90 -13.18 -6.78
C VAL A 158 3.71 -11.82 -7.44
N GLU A 159 2.48 -11.54 -7.91
CA GLU A 159 2.09 -10.24 -8.45
C GLU A 159 1.22 -9.51 -7.42
N LEU A 160 1.73 -8.41 -6.87
CA LEU A 160 0.94 -7.54 -5.99
C LEU A 160 -0.06 -6.74 -6.81
N VAL A 161 -1.33 -6.83 -6.47
CA VAL A 161 -2.42 -6.06 -7.06
C VAL A 161 -3.02 -5.11 -6.03
N ALA A 162 -3.44 -3.94 -6.51
CA ALA A 162 -4.16 -3.00 -5.66
C ALA A 162 -5.56 -3.56 -5.37
N ASP A 163 -5.92 -3.56 -4.09
CA ASP A 163 -7.23 -3.95 -3.60
C ASP A 163 -7.85 -2.79 -2.85
N ILE A 164 -9.12 -2.47 -3.14
CA ILE A 164 -9.80 -1.31 -2.55
C ILE A 164 -10.08 -1.48 -1.06
N GLN A 165 -10.36 -2.70 -0.62
CA GLN A 165 -10.64 -2.96 0.79
C GLN A 165 -9.36 -2.84 1.63
N GLU A 166 -8.26 -3.41 1.14
CA GLU A 166 -6.94 -3.28 1.76
C GLU A 166 -6.49 -1.82 1.82
N TRP A 167 -6.57 -1.12 0.67
CA TRP A 167 -6.20 0.30 0.60
C TRP A 167 -7.04 1.15 1.56
N THR A 168 -8.35 0.90 1.62
CA THR A 168 -9.23 1.65 2.51
C THR A 168 -8.93 1.38 3.97
N SER A 169 -8.67 0.12 4.34
CA SER A 169 -8.29 -0.24 5.71
C SER A 169 -7.02 0.49 6.16
N TRP A 170 -6.03 0.58 5.27
CA TRP A 170 -4.83 1.38 5.49
C TRP A 170 -5.15 2.89 5.58
N ALA A 171 -5.94 3.41 4.67
CA ALA A 171 -6.27 4.84 4.56
C ALA A 171 -6.95 5.38 5.83
N LEU A 172 -7.87 4.61 6.42
CA LEU A 172 -8.60 4.98 7.64
C LEU A 172 -7.68 5.19 8.85
N THR A 173 -6.57 4.46 8.92
CA THR A 173 -5.60 4.55 10.03
C THR A 173 -4.46 5.51 9.76
N HIS A 174 -4.29 5.97 8.49
CA HIS A 174 -3.20 6.84 8.08
C HIS A 174 -3.62 8.28 7.75
N GLY A 175 -4.81 8.70 8.22
CA GLY A 175 -5.24 10.09 8.11
C GLY A 175 -5.63 10.54 6.71
N VAL A 176 -5.99 9.61 5.82
CA VAL A 176 -6.50 9.96 4.49
C VAL A 176 -7.88 10.63 4.65
N PRO A 177 -8.16 11.76 3.94
CA PRO A 177 -9.44 12.43 4.04
C PRO A 177 -10.64 11.54 3.68
N ALA A 178 -11.74 11.68 4.45
CA ALA A 178 -12.94 10.86 4.31
C ALA A 178 -13.54 10.93 2.89
N GLU A 179 -13.53 12.11 2.29
CA GLU A 179 -14.01 12.34 0.93
C GLU A 179 -13.22 11.56 -0.12
N LEU A 180 -11.91 11.37 0.07
CA LEU A 180 -11.10 10.57 -0.84
C LEU A 180 -11.35 9.07 -0.64
N VAL A 181 -11.49 8.63 0.60
CA VAL A 181 -11.84 7.22 0.92
C VAL A 181 -13.20 6.88 0.30
N ALA A 182 -14.20 7.75 0.49
CA ALA A 182 -15.54 7.58 -0.07
C ALA A 182 -15.52 7.56 -1.61
N PHE A 183 -14.78 8.48 -2.23
CA PHE A 183 -14.64 8.55 -3.68
C PHE A 183 -14.07 7.26 -4.26
N LEU A 184 -12.96 6.75 -3.70
CA LEU A 184 -12.31 5.56 -4.23
C LEU A 184 -13.12 4.28 -3.97
N ARG A 185 -13.97 4.24 -2.96
CA ARG A 185 -14.95 3.17 -2.80
C ARG A 185 -16.08 3.25 -3.83
N PHE A 186 -16.53 4.45 -4.15
CA PHE A 186 -17.51 4.68 -5.20
C PHE A 186 -16.93 4.38 -6.59
N ARG A 187 -15.63 4.63 -6.80
CA ARG A 187 -14.91 4.40 -8.06
C ARG A 187 -13.65 3.54 -7.84
N PRO A 188 -13.81 2.26 -7.49
CA PRO A 188 -12.68 1.38 -7.17
C PRO A 188 -11.75 1.11 -8.37
N ASP A 189 -12.27 1.22 -9.60
CA ASP A 189 -11.51 1.14 -10.84
C ASP A 189 -10.43 2.23 -10.95
N LEU A 190 -10.64 3.39 -10.33
CA LEU A 190 -9.69 4.49 -10.31
C LEU A 190 -8.58 4.35 -9.26
N LEU A 191 -8.65 3.38 -8.33
CA LEU A 191 -7.55 3.15 -7.39
C LEU A 191 -6.24 2.83 -8.11
N SER A 192 -6.32 2.07 -9.22
CA SER A 192 -5.15 1.68 -10.03
C SER A 192 -5.55 1.50 -11.48
N ALA A 193 -5.71 2.59 -12.22
CA ALA A 193 -6.11 2.57 -13.61
C ALA A 193 -4.91 2.52 -14.58
N GLN A 194 -5.07 1.84 -15.71
CA GLN A 194 -4.01 1.73 -16.72
C GLN A 194 -3.92 3.00 -17.54
N LYS A 195 -2.68 3.46 -17.80
CA LYS A 195 -2.42 4.60 -18.67
C LYS A 195 -2.68 4.22 -20.14
N ALA A 196 -3.28 5.12 -20.90
CA ALA A 196 -3.29 5.02 -22.35
C ALA A 196 -1.85 5.14 -22.90
N ALA A 197 -1.52 4.33 -23.91
CA ALA A 197 -0.19 4.34 -24.50
C ALA A 197 0.10 5.69 -25.18
N GLY A 198 1.30 6.24 -24.96
CA GLY A 198 1.84 7.37 -25.72
C GLY A 198 1.73 8.76 -25.09
N ASP A 199 1.12 8.92 -23.92
CA ASP A 199 0.98 10.23 -23.27
C ASP A 199 1.91 10.39 -22.05
N ILE A 200 2.43 11.62 -21.84
CA ILE A 200 3.24 12.00 -20.66
C ILE A 200 2.36 12.26 -19.43
N SER A 201 1.05 11.99 -19.49
CA SER A 201 0.13 12.18 -18.36
C SER A 201 0.37 11.14 -17.26
N LYS A 202 0.04 11.48 -16.01
CA LYS A 202 0.02 10.54 -14.90
C LYS A 202 -1.25 9.66 -14.95
N SER A 203 -1.15 8.48 -14.35
CA SER A 203 -2.30 7.58 -14.15
C SER A 203 -2.51 7.30 -12.67
N PRO A 204 -3.76 7.01 -12.26
CA PRO A 204 -4.07 6.69 -10.88
C PRO A 204 -3.31 5.45 -10.38
N SER A 205 -2.79 5.56 -9.16
CA SER A 205 -2.16 4.48 -8.40
C SER A 205 -2.33 4.77 -6.89
N PRO A 206 -2.19 3.79 -6.00
CA PRO A 206 -2.20 4.03 -4.55
C PRO A 206 -1.24 5.13 -4.11
N ARG A 207 -0.01 5.16 -4.67
CA ARG A 207 0.96 6.23 -4.39
C ARG A 207 0.48 7.61 -4.84
N SER A 208 -0.08 7.73 -6.05
CA SER A 208 -0.54 9.01 -6.57
C SER A 208 -1.77 9.53 -5.81
N TRP A 209 -2.64 8.64 -5.35
CA TRP A 209 -3.74 9.00 -4.46
C TRP A 209 -3.28 9.46 -3.08
N ASN A 210 -2.19 8.90 -2.57
CA ASN A 210 -1.57 9.41 -1.34
C ASN A 210 -1.03 10.85 -1.51
N PHE A 211 -0.51 11.21 -2.68
CA PHE A 211 -0.15 12.60 -2.96
C PHE A 211 -1.39 13.51 -2.97
N VAL A 212 -2.50 13.08 -3.58
CA VAL A 212 -3.78 13.82 -3.51
C VAL A 212 -4.21 13.98 -2.07
N ALA A 213 -4.24 12.89 -1.27
CA ALA A 213 -4.63 12.93 0.14
C ALA A 213 -3.85 13.99 0.94
N ARG A 214 -2.54 14.08 0.70
CA ARG A 214 -1.66 15.04 1.40
C ARG A 214 -1.83 16.48 0.95
N THR A 215 -2.40 16.72 -0.23
CA THR A 215 -2.64 18.06 -0.77
C THR A 215 -4.07 18.56 -0.55
N MET A 216 -5.00 17.66 -0.24
CA MET A 216 -6.38 18.03 0.13
C MET A 216 -6.40 18.91 1.37
N GLY A 217 -7.13 20.03 1.29
CA GLY A 217 -7.21 21.02 2.35
C GLY A 217 -5.98 21.93 2.50
N VAL A 218 -4.90 21.68 1.76
CA VAL A 218 -3.66 22.48 1.77
C VAL A 218 -3.61 23.38 0.54
N VAL A 219 -3.98 22.85 -0.61
CA VAL A 219 -3.99 23.59 -1.88
C VAL A 219 -5.18 24.55 -1.94
N PRO A 220 -5.01 25.80 -2.42
CA PRO A 220 -6.12 26.72 -2.65
C PRO A 220 -7.19 26.10 -3.56
N LYS A 221 -8.47 26.39 -3.30
CA LYS A 221 -9.61 25.75 -3.97
C LYS A 221 -9.61 25.91 -5.51
N ASP A 222 -9.15 27.04 -6.01
CA ASP A 222 -9.00 27.32 -7.44
C ASP A 222 -7.90 26.53 -8.13
N LEU A 223 -6.95 25.96 -7.34
CA LEU A 223 -5.85 25.14 -7.83
C LEU A 223 -6.05 23.63 -7.54
N GLU A 224 -7.12 23.22 -6.82
CA GLU A 224 -7.38 21.82 -6.49
C GLU A 224 -7.38 20.92 -7.74
N LEU A 225 -8.15 21.28 -8.78
CA LEU A 225 -8.21 20.48 -10.01
C LEU A 225 -6.84 20.32 -10.67
N ILE A 226 -6.06 21.39 -10.76
CA ILE A 226 -4.74 21.37 -11.40
C ILE A 226 -3.80 20.47 -10.60
N SER A 227 -3.79 20.60 -9.26
CA SER A 227 -2.97 19.80 -8.35
C SER A 227 -3.31 18.30 -8.46
N TYR A 228 -4.60 17.96 -8.42
CA TYR A 228 -5.04 16.58 -8.47
C TYR A 228 -4.82 15.97 -9.86
N ALA A 229 -5.09 16.73 -10.94
CA ALA A 229 -4.79 16.28 -12.31
C ALA A 229 -3.31 16.00 -12.52
N GLY A 230 -2.43 16.82 -11.97
CA GLY A 230 -0.99 16.58 -11.97
C GLY A 230 -0.56 15.32 -11.22
N SER A 231 -1.39 14.81 -10.31
CA SER A 231 -1.09 13.60 -9.52
C SER A 231 -1.71 12.32 -10.10
N VAL A 232 -2.98 12.35 -10.50
CA VAL A 232 -3.76 11.17 -10.90
C VAL A 232 -4.25 11.20 -12.35
N GLY A 233 -3.95 12.24 -13.09
CA GLY A 233 -4.44 12.47 -14.45
C GLY A 233 -5.78 13.21 -14.46
N GLU A 234 -6.04 13.91 -15.58
CA GLU A 234 -7.14 14.85 -15.70
C GLU A 234 -8.53 14.18 -15.53
N GLY A 235 -8.73 13.00 -16.11
CA GLY A 235 -10.01 12.28 -16.02
C GLY A 235 -10.37 11.92 -14.57
N ALA A 236 -9.46 11.28 -13.86
CA ALA A 236 -9.67 10.89 -12.45
C ALA A 236 -9.82 12.12 -11.53
N ALA A 237 -9.07 13.19 -11.80
CA ALA A 237 -9.18 14.43 -11.03
C ALA A 237 -10.54 15.13 -11.22
N LYS A 238 -11.07 15.17 -12.46
CA LYS A 238 -12.41 15.73 -12.74
C LYS A 238 -13.51 14.95 -12.03
N GLU A 239 -13.42 13.61 -12.01
CA GLU A 239 -14.38 12.78 -11.30
C GLU A 239 -14.30 12.99 -9.79
N LEU A 240 -13.08 13.08 -9.24
CA LEU A 240 -12.88 13.41 -7.82
C LEU A 240 -13.49 14.78 -7.48
N MET A 241 -13.26 15.81 -8.30
CA MET A 241 -13.79 17.15 -8.05
C MET A 241 -15.32 17.18 -8.10
N ALA A 242 -15.94 16.44 -9.03
CA ALA A 242 -17.39 16.29 -9.06
C ALA A 242 -17.92 15.61 -7.78
N PHE A 243 -17.25 14.58 -7.31
CA PHE A 243 -17.60 13.89 -6.06
C PHE A 243 -17.42 14.80 -4.82
N ILE A 244 -16.34 15.57 -4.76
CA ILE A 244 -16.09 16.55 -3.68
C ILE A 244 -17.20 17.62 -3.67
N GLY A 245 -17.72 18.03 -4.83
CA GLY A 245 -18.88 18.91 -4.94
C GLY A 245 -20.08 18.33 -4.19
N ILE A 246 -20.44 17.08 -4.47
CA ILE A 246 -21.53 16.36 -3.78
C ILE A 246 -21.24 16.26 -2.27
N TYR A 247 -20.02 15.89 -1.89
CA TYR A 247 -19.63 15.75 -0.48
C TYR A 247 -19.80 17.06 0.30
N ARG A 248 -19.44 18.19 -0.29
CA ARG A 248 -19.55 19.53 0.33
C ARG A 248 -20.98 20.03 0.47
N GLU A 249 -21.94 19.50 -0.31
CA GLU A 249 -23.36 19.81 -0.22
C GLU A 249 -24.10 18.99 0.85
N LEU A 250 -23.49 17.88 1.32
CA LEU A 250 -24.09 17.04 2.36
C LEU A 250 -24.12 17.75 3.72
N PRO A 251 -25.12 17.45 4.56
CA PRO A 251 -25.12 17.89 5.96
C PRO A 251 -23.84 17.44 6.66
N SER A 252 -23.27 18.33 7.50
CA SER A 252 -22.10 17.96 8.31
C SER A 252 -22.44 16.82 9.26
N PRO A 253 -21.44 16.01 9.68
CA PRO A 253 -21.63 15.00 10.72
C PRO A 253 -22.27 15.57 12.00
N ASP A 254 -21.89 16.76 12.43
CA ASP A 254 -22.49 17.42 13.58
C ASP A 254 -23.99 17.70 13.38
N ALA A 255 -24.38 18.19 12.21
CA ALA A 255 -25.78 18.45 11.91
C ALA A 255 -26.62 17.16 11.89
N ILE A 256 -26.08 16.08 11.35
CA ILE A 256 -26.74 14.76 11.35
C ILE A 256 -26.87 14.24 12.78
N LEU A 257 -25.81 14.30 13.56
CA LEU A 257 -25.79 13.78 14.94
C LEU A 257 -26.54 14.67 15.93
N ALA A 258 -26.84 15.92 15.57
CA ALA A 258 -27.74 16.77 16.39
C ALA A 258 -29.17 16.22 16.40
N ALA A 259 -29.66 15.69 15.28
CA ALA A 259 -31.00 15.11 15.14
C ALA A 259 -30.96 13.84 14.27
N PRO A 260 -30.32 12.75 14.73
CA PRO A 260 -30.09 11.56 13.91
C PRO A 260 -31.39 10.86 13.48
N ASP A 261 -32.46 10.99 14.25
CA ASP A 261 -33.80 10.46 13.94
C ASP A 261 -34.49 11.20 12.78
N ALA A 262 -34.16 12.47 12.56
CA ALA A 262 -34.79 13.33 11.55
C ALA A 262 -33.87 13.63 10.35
N ALA A 263 -32.56 13.38 10.47
CA ALA A 263 -31.61 13.69 9.42
C ALA A 263 -31.95 12.95 8.11
N ALA A 264 -31.85 13.64 6.97
CA ALA A 264 -32.15 13.05 5.67
C ALA A 264 -31.19 11.91 5.33
N ILE A 265 -31.73 10.84 4.73
CA ILE A 265 -30.95 9.74 4.17
C ILE A 265 -30.88 9.97 2.66
N PRO A 266 -29.67 10.11 2.09
CA PRO A 266 -29.50 10.23 0.65
C PRO A 266 -29.96 8.98 -0.10
N THR A 267 -30.37 9.16 -1.36
CA THR A 267 -30.73 8.04 -2.25
C THR A 267 -29.63 7.74 -3.27
N ALA A 268 -28.77 8.72 -3.57
CA ALA A 268 -27.69 8.54 -4.53
C ALA A 268 -26.52 7.74 -3.90
N PRO A 269 -26.00 6.70 -4.57
CA PRO A 269 -24.87 5.90 -4.04
C PRO A 269 -23.64 6.74 -3.68
N SER A 270 -23.29 7.74 -4.50
CA SER A 270 -22.18 8.66 -4.22
C SER A 270 -22.35 9.39 -2.89
N ALA A 271 -23.55 9.88 -2.60
CA ALA A 271 -23.89 10.56 -1.36
C ALA A 271 -23.93 9.60 -0.15
N LEU A 272 -24.38 8.36 -0.36
CA LEU A 272 -24.35 7.31 0.68
C LEU A 272 -22.91 6.93 1.06
N TYR A 273 -22.01 6.72 0.09
CA TYR A 273 -20.59 6.53 0.37
C TYR A 273 -19.99 7.73 1.12
N ALA A 274 -20.31 8.95 0.67
CA ALA A 274 -19.81 10.19 1.26
C ALA A 274 -20.23 10.34 2.73
N ILE A 275 -21.51 10.18 3.03
CA ILE A 275 -22.06 10.35 4.38
C ILE A 275 -21.58 9.25 5.34
N SER A 276 -21.51 8.00 4.86
CA SER A 276 -21.03 6.88 5.65
C SER A 276 -19.57 7.05 6.04
N ALA A 277 -18.71 7.45 5.10
CA ALA A 277 -17.31 7.72 5.38
C ALA A 277 -17.15 8.92 6.33
N ALA A 278 -17.90 10.01 6.13
CA ALA A 278 -17.86 11.18 7.00
C ALA A 278 -18.24 10.83 8.44
N LEU A 279 -19.33 10.11 8.64
CA LEU A 279 -19.78 9.69 9.97
C LEU A 279 -18.83 8.69 10.62
N ALA A 280 -18.27 7.74 9.86
CA ALA A 280 -17.29 6.79 10.36
C ALA A 280 -16.03 7.51 10.88
N MET A 281 -15.54 8.50 10.13
CA MET A 281 -14.38 9.30 10.52
C MET A 281 -14.67 10.22 11.70
N TYR A 282 -15.92 10.59 11.93
CA TYR A 282 -16.36 11.45 13.03
C TYR A 282 -16.77 10.68 14.29
N ALA A 283 -16.99 9.36 14.18
CA ALA A 283 -17.42 8.50 15.28
C ALA A 283 -16.37 8.45 16.40
N LYS A 284 -16.82 8.60 17.63
CA LYS A 284 -16.06 8.50 18.88
C LYS A 284 -16.99 7.98 19.98
N GLU A 285 -16.43 7.55 21.12
CA GLU A 285 -17.22 6.99 22.23
C GLU A 285 -18.39 7.90 22.64
N SER A 286 -18.14 9.23 22.74
CA SER A 286 -19.15 10.19 23.21
C SER A 286 -20.34 10.43 22.26
N ASN A 287 -20.25 10.01 21.01
CA ASN A 287 -21.32 10.20 20.02
C ASN A 287 -21.81 8.91 19.37
N LEU A 288 -21.23 7.75 19.71
CA LEU A 288 -21.52 6.47 19.08
C LEU A 288 -23.01 6.10 19.12
N ALA A 289 -23.68 6.30 20.26
CA ALA A 289 -25.10 6.04 20.38
C ALA A 289 -25.92 6.75 19.28
N ARG A 290 -25.60 8.03 18.99
CA ARG A 290 -26.27 8.82 17.94
C ARG A 290 -25.92 8.34 16.54
N VAL A 291 -24.67 7.93 16.32
CA VAL A 291 -24.24 7.28 15.06
C VAL A 291 -25.04 6.01 14.83
N LEU A 292 -25.22 5.15 15.84
CA LEU A 292 -25.98 3.91 15.74
C LEU A 292 -27.48 4.13 15.47
N VAL A 293 -28.05 5.22 15.95
CA VAL A 293 -29.41 5.64 15.56
C VAL A 293 -29.48 5.88 14.06
N TYR A 294 -28.54 6.65 13.50
CA TYR A 294 -28.51 6.90 12.05
C TYR A 294 -28.23 5.63 11.25
N VAL A 295 -27.37 4.73 11.75
CA VAL A 295 -27.10 3.40 11.17
C VAL A 295 -28.40 2.58 11.06
N ASN A 296 -29.19 2.52 12.11
CA ASN A 296 -30.48 1.79 12.07
C ASN A 296 -31.42 2.37 11.02
N ARG A 297 -31.45 3.70 10.86
CA ARG A 297 -32.25 4.35 9.81
C ARG A 297 -31.76 4.06 8.40
N LEU A 298 -30.44 3.93 8.19
CA LEU A 298 -29.90 3.43 6.92
C LEU A 298 -30.42 2.03 6.61
N ILE A 299 -30.49 1.15 7.59
CA ILE A 299 -31.06 -0.20 7.43
C ILE A 299 -32.56 -0.12 7.06
N ASP A 300 -33.32 0.71 7.77
CA ASP A 300 -34.75 0.90 7.50
C ASP A 300 -35.04 1.47 6.11
N ALA A 301 -34.12 2.28 5.58
CA ALA A 301 -34.17 2.83 4.23
C ALA A 301 -33.68 1.87 3.13
N GLY A 302 -33.34 0.61 3.50
CA GLY A 302 -32.83 -0.39 2.54
C GLY A 302 -31.35 -0.21 2.16
N CYS A 303 -30.61 0.62 2.91
CA CYS A 303 -29.19 0.95 2.68
C CYS A 303 -28.28 0.15 3.64
N ALA A 304 -28.56 -1.13 3.85
CA ALA A 304 -27.89 -1.98 4.85
C ALA A 304 -26.37 -2.11 4.62
N GLU A 305 -25.92 -2.16 3.37
CA GLU A 305 -24.50 -2.20 3.01
C GLU A 305 -23.73 -0.97 3.49
N PHE A 306 -24.34 0.22 3.40
CA PHE A 306 -23.74 1.47 3.88
C PHE A 306 -23.76 1.58 5.39
N ALA A 307 -24.76 1.00 6.05
CA ALA A 307 -24.82 0.85 7.49
C ALA A 307 -23.66 -0.03 8.00
N ALA A 308 -23.47 -1.21 7.39
CA ALA A 308 -22.35 -2.09 7.70
C ALA A 308 -20.99 -1.42 7.46
N LEU A 309 -20.87 -0.73 6.33
CA LEU A 309 -19.67 0.02 5.97
C LEU A 309 -19.31 1.07 7.04
N LEU A 310 -20.28 1.89 7.44
CA LEU A 310 -20.10 2.94 8.43
C LEU A 310 -19.59 2.36 9.77
N VAL A 311 -20.24 1.32 10.29
CA VAL A 311 -19.87 0.72 11.57
C VAL A 311 -18.50 0.06 11.50
N THR A 312 -18.24 -0.70 10.45
CA THR A 312 -16.95 -1.36 10.25
C THR A 312 -15.79 -0.35 10.18
N ASP A 313 -15.99 0.74 9.46
CA ASP A 313 -14.97 1.78 9.33
C ASP A 313 -14.75 2.56 10.62
N ALA A 314 -15.81 2.86 11.35
CA ALA A 314 -15.72 3.55 12.63
C ALA A 314 -14.87 2.71 13.61
N VAL A 315 -15.11 1.40 13.68
CA VAL A 315 -14.33 0.48 14.53
C VAL A 315 -12.89 0.32 14.03
N ARG A 316 -12.67 0.21 12.73
CA ARG A 316 -11.31 0.13 12.16
C ARG A 316 -10.49 1.36 12.49
N LYS A 317 -11.07 2.54 12.37
CA LYS A 317 -10.41 3.79 12.74
C LYS A 317 -10.19 3.92 14.24
N THR A 318 -11.18 3.53 15.04
CA THR A 318 -11.17 3.69 16.50
C THR A 318 -11.57 2.37 17.15
N PRO A 319 -10.63 1.41 17.32
CA PRO A 319 -10.95 0.07 17.84
C PRO A 319 -11.61 0.07 19.22
N ALA A 320 -11.36 1.08 20.05
CA ALA A 320 -11.98 1.23 21.37
C ALA A 320 -13.51 1.27 21.31
N LEU A 321 -14.11 1.70 20.18
CA LEU A 321 -15.56 1.73 20.01
C LEU A 321 -16.19 0.33 20.16
N ALA A 322 -15.50 -0.73 19.77
CA ALA A 322 -15.99 -2.11 19.89
C ALA A 322 -16.20 -2.56 21.34
N SER A 323 -15.53 -1.92 22.29
CA SER A 323 -15.64 -2.21 23.72
C SER A 323 -16.67 -1.34 24.46
N THR A 324 -17.31 -0.42 23.77
CA THR A 324 -18.34 0.45 24.40
C THR A 324 -19.65 -0.30 24.64
N HIS A 325 -20.36 0.10 25.69
CA HIS A 325 -21.67 -0.47 26.02
C HIS A 325 -22.66 -0.34 24.86
N ASP A 326 -22.69 0.78 24.18
CA ASP A 326 -23.59 1.03 23.05
C ASP A 326 -23.28 0.11 21.87
N PHE A 327 -22.00 -0.11 21.54
CA PHE A 327 -21.60 -1.04 20.48
C PHE A 327 -22.01 -2.48 20.85
N ILE A 328 -21.69 -2.92 22.05
CA ILE A 328 -22.01 -4.28 22.49
C ILE A 328 -23.53 -4.53 22.43
N ARG A 329 -24.34 -3.60 22.93
CA ARG A 329 -25.79 -3.69 22.90
C ARG A 329 -26.35 -3.76 21.48
N GLU A 330 -25.89 -2.87 20.58
CA GLU A 330 -26.49 -2.69 19.25
C GLU A 330 -25.86 -3.59 18.18
N CYS A 331 -24.60 -4.06 18.36
CA CYS A 331 -23.84 -4.74 17.32
C CYS A 331 -23.48 -6.20 17.63
N THR A 332 -23.58 -6.68 18.90
CA THR A 332 -23.15 -8.05 19.24
C THR A 332 -24.26 -8.99 19.70
N GLY A 333 -25.48 -8.49 19.97
CA GLY A 333 -26.61 -9.31 20.37
C GLY A 333 -27.07 -10.27 19.26
N ALA A 334 -27.54 -11.47 19.63
CA ALA A 334 -28.04 -12.51 18.67
C ALA A 334 -29.16 -11.98 17.75
N GLU A 335 -29.97 -11.03 18.25
CA GLU A 335 -31.02 -10.35 17.48
C GLU A 335 -30.59 -9.02 16.87
N SER A 336 -29.33 -8.63 17.03
CA SER A 336 -28.80 -7.37 16.50
C SER A 336 -28.88 -7.36 14.97
N ARG A 337 -29.58 -6.37 14.43
CA ARG A 337 -29.66 -6.11 12.98
C ARG A 337 -28.30 -5.73 12.42
N ILE A 338 -27.57 -4.88 13.14
CA ILE A 338 -26.22 -4.44 12.76
C ILE A 338 -25.24 -5.60 12.89
N GLY A 339 -25.32 -6.38 13.97
CA GLY A 339 -24.45 -7.53 14.19
C GLY A 339 -24.56 -8.58 13.07
N LYS A 340 -25.78 -8.87 12.60
CA LYS A 340 -26.00 -9.76 11.47
C LYS A 340 -25.38 -9.23 10.15
N LEU A 341 -25.23 -7.92 9.99
CA LEU A 341 -24.64 -7.30 8.79
C LEU A 341 -23.11 -7.27 8.81
N ILE A 342 -22.49 -7.20 9.99
CA ILE A 342 -21.02 -7.08 10.11
C ILE A 342 -20.33 -8.41 10.38
N HIS A 343 -21.04 -9.46 10.78
CA HIS A 343 -20.51 -10.79 11.11
C HIS A 343 -21.07 -11.91 10.21
N GLY A 344 -22.10 -11.66 9.40
CA GLY A 344 -22.66 -12.58 8.42
C GLY A 344 -22.02 -12.43 7.08
#